data_bae6395a81704cff652c93e248e4fa9d
#
_entry.id   bae6395a81704cff652c93e248e4fa9d
#
_cell.length_a   1.000
_cell.length_b   1.000
_cell.length_c   1.000
_cell.angle_alpha   90.00
_cell.angle_beta   90.00
_cell.angle_gamma   90.00
#
_symmetry.space_group_name_H-M   'P 1'
#
loop_
_entity.id
_entity.type
_entity.pdbx_description
1 polymer ?
#
loop_
_entity_poly.entity_id
_entity_poly.type
_entity_poly.pdbx_seq_one_letter_code
_entity_poly.pdbx_strand_id
1 'polypeptide(L)'
;ALVALGHLSGEPRYVEAAERAVRRFGPSIVESPGGYSTLLEAAHDLEHPPAVVIVAGPAGAGDAGNGEAARWMLALQRSYRPWVQVYRQPRHDAPGPLVKGAPPAVGARAWICRRMTCLPAVDDLAALEAALSRVEPG
;
A
#
# COMPACT_ATOMS: atom_id res chain seq x y z
N ALA A 1 4.30 8.88 5.99
CA ALA A 1 4.08 9.44 4.64
C ALA A 1 5.27 9.20 3.70
N LEU A 2 6.52 9.64 4.02
CA LEU A 2 7.70 9.50 3.12
C LEU A 2 8.04 8.04 2.81
N VAL A 3 7.99 7.13 3.79
CA VAL A 3 8.24 5.69 3.57
C VAL A 3 7.24 5.12 2.57
N ALA A 4 5.94 5.38 2.78
CA ALA A 4 4.90 4.94 1.87
C ALA A 4 5.08 5.54 0.46
N LEU A 5 5.39 6.83 0.37
CA LEU A 5 5.66 7.49 -0.91
C LEU A 5 6.85 6.86 -1.64
N GLY A 6 7.93 6.55 -0.92
CA GLY A 6 9.10 5.88 -1.49
C GLY A 6 8.77 4.51 -2.06
N HIS A 7 8.01 3.69 -1.33
CA HIS A 7 7.57 2.38 -1.81
C HIS A 7 6.59 2.46 -2.98
N LEU A 8 5.70 3.46 -2.97
CA LEU A 8 4.73 3.67 -4.05
C LEU A 8 5.36 4.24 -5.32
N SER A 9 6.27 5.20 -5.18
CA SER A 9 6.92 5.86 -6.32
C SER A 9 8.12 5.09 -6.87
N GLY A 10 8.69 4.19 -6.07
CA GLY A 10 9.97 3.56 -6.41
C GLY A 10 11.17 4.50 -6.29
N GLU A 11 10.99 5.66 -5.64
CA GLU A 11 12.02 6.69 -5.50
C GLU A 11 12.76 6.56 -4.16
N PRO A 12 14.01 6.09 -4.15
CA PRO A 12 14.77 5.85 -2.93
C PRO A 12 14.94 7.10 -2.06
N ARG A 13 15.03 8.28 -2.69
CA ARG A 13 15.21 9.56 -1.99
C ARG A 13 14.19 9.82 -0.87
N TYR A 14 12.96 9.32 -1.00
CA TYR A 14 11.94 9.49 0.03
C TYR A 14 12.18 8.58 1.23
N VAL A 15 12.59 7.34 0.98
CA VAL A 15 12.96 6.40 2.06
C VAL A 15 14.19 6.93 2.80
N GLU A 16 15.23 7.36 2.09
CA GLU A 16 16.43 7.96 2.67
C GLU A 16 16.11 9.22 3.49
N ALA A 17 15.17 10.05 3.04
CA ALA A 17 14.74 11.21 3.80
C ALA A 17 14.04 10.82 5.11
N ALA A 18 13.19 9.78 5.09
CA ALA A 18 12.56 9.22 6.29
C ALA A 18 13.60 8.66 7.26
N GLU A 19 14.56 7.89 6.78
CA GLU A 19 15.66 7.36 7.59
C GLU A 19 16.48 8.47 8.25
N ARG A 20 16.84 9.52 7.49
CA ARG A 20 17.56 10.68 8.06
C ARG A 20 16.75 11.35 9.16
N ALA A 21 15.43 11.50 8.97
CA ALA A 21 14.55 12.09 9.99
C ALA A 21 14.50 11.22 11.26
N VAL A 22 14.30 9.90 11.12
CA VAL A 22 14.28 8.97 12.26
C VAL A 22 15.62 9.00 13.00
N ARG A 23 16.75 8.94 12.30
CA ARG A 23 18.07 9.02 12.92
C ARG A 23 18.30 10.37 13.63
N ARG A 24 17.87 11.48 13.04
CA ARG A 24 18.05 12.83 13.59
C ARG A 24 17.29 13.02 14.89
N PHE A 25 16.08 12.50 14.99
CA PHE A 25 15.20 12.67 16.14
C PHE A 25 15.19 11.46 17.09
N GLY A 26 16.00 10.44 16.83
CA GLY A 26 16.07 9.23 17.65
C GLY A 26 16.20 9.48 19.15
N PRO A 27 17.15 10.32 19.62
CA PRO A 27 17.26 10.64 21.04
C PRO A 27 15.98 11.24 21.61
N SER A 28 15.36 12.20 20.90
CA SER A 28 14.12 12.85 21.35
C SER A 28 12.92 11.88 21.36
N ILE A 29 12.89 10.92 20.45
CA ILE A 29 11.88 9.85 20.43
C ILE A 29 11.97 9.00 21.69
N VAL A 30 13.20 8.64 22.13
CA VAL A 30 13.41 7.85 23.34
C VAL A 30 12.99 8.62 24.59
N GLU A 31 13.28 9.92 24.65
CA GLU A 31 12.92 10.79 25.79
C GLU A 31 11.40 11.02 25.89
N SER A 32 10.71 11.19 24.77
CA SER A 32 9.28 11.53 24.74
C SER A 32 8.55 10.86 23.57
N PRO A 33 8.35 9.54 23.60
CA PRO A 33 7.80 8.78 22.47
C PRO A 33 6.41 9.25 22.04
N GLY A 34 5.57 9.70 22.98
CA GLY A 34 4.23 10.20 22.69
C GLY A 34 4.20 11.46 21.82
N GLY A 35 5.24 12.28 21.87
CA GLY A 35 5.39 13.47 21.04
C GLY A 35 5.85 13.17 19.59
N TYR A 36 6.28 11.94 19.32
CA TYR A 36 6.89 11.53 18.04
C TYR A 36 6.20 10.32 17.40
N SER A 37 4.91 10.12 17.65
CA SER A 37 4.16 8.94 17.16
C SER A 37 4.32 8.69 15.65
N THR A 38 4.25 9.74 14.82
CA THR A 38 4.46 9.65 13.37
C THR A 38 5.87 9.21 12.99
N LEU A 39 6.89 9.59 13.78
CA LEU A 39 8.27 9.15 13.54
C LEU A 39 8.48 7.71 14.02
N LEU A 40 7.83 7.29 15.09
CA LEU A 40 7.80 5.89 15.53
C LEU A 40 7.15 4.99 14.47
N GLU A 41 6.03 5.42 13.91
CA GLU A 41 5.39 4.73 12.77
C GLU A 41 6.35 4.65 11.57
N ALA A 42 7.03 5.75 11.23
CA ALA A 42 8.00 5.75 10.16
C ALA A 42 9.19 4.83 10.43
N ALA A 43 9.69 4.77 11.66
CA ALA A 43 10.76 3.85 12.07
C ALA A 43 10.31 2.39 11.92
N HIS A 44 9.10 2.08 12.39
CA HIS A 44 8.50 0.76 12.22
C HIS A 44 8.36 0.39 10.74
N ASP A 45 7.84 1.27 9.90
CA ASP A 45 7.64 1.03 8.46
C ASP A 45 8.97 0.87 7.68
N LEU A 46 10.06 1.47 8.17
CA LEU A 46 11.39 1.28 7.61
C LEU A 46 11.93 -0.13 7.88
N GLU A 47 11.71 -0.64 9.07
CA GLU A 47 12.12 -2.00 9.47
C GLU A 47 11.18 -3.05 8.91
N HIS A 48 9.88 -2.78 8.97
CA HIS A 48 8.78 -3.67 8.61
C HIS A 48 7.89 -3.05 7.52
N PRO A 49 8.36 -2.97 6.26
CA PRO A 49 7.61 -2.33 5.19
C PRO A 49 6.22 -2.94 5.01
N PRO A 50 5.16 -2.11 5.02
CA PRO A 50 3.80 -2.59 4.85
C PRO A 50 3.60 -3.23 3.46
N ALA A 51 2.69 -4.18 3.38
CA ALA A 51 2.23 -4.68 2.10
C ALA A 51 1.34 -3.63 1.42
N VAL A 52 1.54 -3.43 0.13
CA VAL A 52 0.72 -2.53 -0.69
C VAL A 52 -0.18 -3.37 -1.59
N VAL A 53 -1.47 -3.18 -1.46
CA VAL A 53 -2.48 -3.80 -2.32
C VAL A 53 -2.98 -2.76 -3.30
N ILE A 54 -2.90 -3.07 -4.59
CA ILE A 54 -3.40 -2.20 -5.65
C ILE A 54 -4.56 -2.91 -6.34
N VAL A 55 -5.74 -2.30 -6.32
CA VAL A 55 -6.97 -2.86 -6.89
C VAL A 55 -7.34 -2.11 -8.16
N ALA A 56 -7.49 -2.82 -9.28
CA ALA A 56 -7.97 -2.30 -10.54
C ALA A 56 -9.38 -2.80 -10.84
N GLY A 57 -10.19 -1.94 -11.45
CA GLY A 57 -11.46 -2.31 -12.08
C GLY A 57 -11.41 -2.09 -13.59
N PRO A 58 -12.50 -2.37 -14.33
CA PRO A 58 -12.56 -2.15 -15.77
C PRO A 58 -12.23 -0.72 -16.17
N ALA A 59 -11.60 -0.56 -17.32
CA ALA A 59 -11.31 0.75 -17.89
C ALA A 59 -12.62 1.53 -18.13
N GLY A 60 -12.68 2.79 -17.71
CA GLY A 60 -13.87 3.62 -17.87
C GLY A 60 -14.97 3.44 -16.81
N ALA A 61 -14.88 2.45 -15.96
CA ALA A 61 -15.66 2.43 -14.72
C ALA A 61 -15.12 3.56 -13.83
N GLY A 62 -15.70 4.74 -13.94
CA GLY A 62 -15.31 5.93 -13.21
C GLY A 62 -15.19 5.67 -11.70
N ASP A 63 -14.75 6.67 -10.93
CA ASP A 63 -14.65 6.63 -9.47
C ASP A 63 -16.02 6.43 -8.75
N ALA A 64 -17.10 6.27 -9.52
CA ALA A 64 -18.43 5.95 -9.01
C ALA A 64 -18.38 4.61 -8.26
N GLY A 65 -18.51 4.68 -6.95
CA GLY A 65 -18.30 3.65 -5.95
C GLY A 65 -19.13 2.36 -6.02
N ASN A 66 -19.68 1.98 -7.18
CA ASN A 66 -20.59 0.85 -7.35
C ASN A 66 -20.00 -0.35 -8.11
N GLY A 67 -18.76 -0.27 -8.56
CA GLY A 67 -18.10 -1.38 -9.27
C GLY A 67 -17.50 -2.44 -8.32
N GLU A 68 -17.13 -3.59 -8.89
CA GLU A 68 -16.55 -4.69 -8.12
C GLU A 68 -15.25 -4.28 -7.43
N ALA A 69 -14.40 -3.48 -8.08
CA ALA A 69 -13.19 -2.93 -7.47
C ALA A 69 -13.50 -2.09 -6.22
N ALA A 70 -14.59 -1.31 -6.21
CA ALA A 70 -15.01 -0.56 -5.03
C ALA A 70 -15.50 -1.49 -3.91
N ARG A 71 -16.19 -2.55 -4.25
CA ARG A 71 -16.57 -3.60 -3.27
C ARG A 71 -15.36 -4.27 -2.64
N TRP A 72 -14.33 -4.58 -3.43
CA TRP A 72 -13.07 -5.12 -2.92
C TRP A 72 -12.37 -4.14 -2.00
N MET A 73 -12.26 -2.88 -2.39
CA MET A 73 -11.70 -1.82 -1.54
C MET A 73 -12.41 -1.75 -0.19
N LEU A 74 -13.75 -1.76 -0.20
CA LEU A 74 -14.55 -1.71 1.02
C LEU A 74 -14.37 -2.97 1.88
N ALA A 75 -14.33 -4.16 1.27
CA ALA A 75 -14.09 -5.41 1.98
C ALA A 75 -12.72 -5.42 2.68
N LEU A 76 -11.68 -4.99 1.98
CA LEU A 76 -10.33 -4.90 2.52
C LEU A 76 -10.20 -3.89 3.68
N GLN A 77 -10.93 -2.76 3.60
CA GLN A 77 -10.93 -1.73 4.65
C GLN A 77 -11.71 -2.12 5.91
N ARG A 78 -12.62 -3.09 5.83
CA ARG A 78 -13.38 -3.58 7.00
C ARG A 78 -12.53 -4.38 7.98
N SER A 79 -11.42 -4.94 7.54
CA SER A 79 -10.47 -5.68 8.39
C SER A 79 -9.36 -4.74 8.86
N TYR A 80 -9.16 -4.65 10.17
CA TYR A 80 -8.04 -3.89 10.72
C TYR A 80 -6.71 -4.60 10.41
N ARG A 81 -5.96 -4.05 9.48
CA ARG A 81 -4.65 -4.54 9.04
C ARG A 81 -3.70 -3.35 8.85
N PRO A 82 -3.15 -2.78 9.93
CA PRO A 82 -2.30 -1.57 9.85
C PRO A 82 -1.04 -1.78 9.00
N TRP A 83 -0.60 -3.03 8.83
CA TRP A 83 0.53 -3.42 7.98
C TRP A 83 0.16 -3.61 6.50
N VAL A 84 -1.09 -3.29 6.09
CA VAL A 84 -1.56 -3.37 4.71
C VAL A 84 -2.11 -2.02 4.28
N GLN A 85 -1.55 -1.48 3.22
CA GLN A 85 -2.03 -0.25 2.58
C GLN A 85 -2.77 -0.61 1.30
N VAL A 86 -3.99 -0.12 1.13
CA VAL A 86 -4.84 -0.45 -0.01
C VAL A 86 -5.05 0.79 -0.87
N TYR A 87 -4.71 0.67 -2.15
CA TYR A 87 -4.85 1.74 -3.13
C TYR A 87 -5.65 1.27 -4.34
N ARG A 88 -6.42 2.18 -4.92
CA ARG A 88 -7.03 1.95 -6.22
C ARG A 88 -6.03 2.28 -7.33
N GLN A 89 -5.93 1.41 -8.35
CA GLN A 89 -5.15 1.73 -9.53
C GLN A 89 -5.76 2.96 -10.21
N PRO A 90 -4.96 4.00 -10.50
CA PRO A 90 -5.43 5.13 -11.31
C PRO A 90 -5.73 4.67 -12.74
N ARG A 91 -6.18 5.59 -13.59
CA ARG A 91 -6.39 5.31 -15.01
C ARG A 91 -5.15 4.66 -15.60
N HIS A 92 -5.36 3.68 -16.48
CA HIS A 92 -4.27 2.88 -17.07
C HIS A 92 -3.25 3.73 -17.85
N ASP A 93 -3.69 4.84 -18.41
CA ASP A 93 -2.87 5.83 -19.13
C ASP A 93 -2.16 6.84 -18.20
N ALA A 94 -2.43 6.79 -16.89
CA ALA A 94 -1.74 7.64 -15.94
C ALA A 94 -0.30 7.14 -15.72
N PRO A 95 0.69 8.03 -15.72
CA PRO A 95 2.05 7.63 -15.37
C PRO A 95 2.14 7.33 -13.87
N GLY A 96 2.91 6.31 -13.53
CA GLY A 96 3.25 6.07 -12.13
C GLY A 96 3.23 4.61 -11.68
N PRO A 97 3.82 4.34 -10.53
CA PRO A 97 4.08 2.99 -10.03
C PRO A 97 2.82 2.27 -9.52
N LEU A 98 1.70 2.97 -9.34
CA LEU A 98 0.41 2.37 -9.00
C LEU A 98 -0.27 1.69 -10.20
N VAL A 99 0.21 1.94 -11.43
CA VAL A 99 -0.26 1.22 -12.62
C VAL A 99 0.57 -0.04 -12.77
N LYS A 100 -0.01 -1.20 -12.42
CA LYS A 100 0.69 -2.50 -12.41
C LYS A 100 0.43 -3.34 -13.65
N GLY A 101 -0.62 -3.06 -14.38
CA GLY A 101 -0.97 -3.78 -15.60
C GLY A 101 -2.26 -3.29 -16.20
N ALA A 102 -2.67 -3.94 -17.30
CA ALA A 102 -3.93 -3.63 -17.94
C ALA A 102 -5.10 -3.91 -16.97
N PRO A 103 -6.10 -3.01 -16.93
CA PRO A 103 -7.31 -3.23 -16.16
C PRO A 103 -8.05 -4.47 -16.68
N PRO A 104 -8.75 -5.21 -15.82
CA PRO A 104 -9.57 -6.32 -16.27
C PRO A 104 -10.72 -5.81 -17.15
N ALA A 105 -11.16 -6.62 -18.12
CA ALA A 105 -12.32 -6.29 -18.93
C ALA A 105 -13.62 -6.32 -18.12
N VAL A 106 -13.68 -7.21 -17.14
CA VAL A 106 -14.83 -7.40 -16.23
C VAL A 106 -14.28 -7.68 -14.82
N GLY A 107 -15.03 -7.31 -13.80
CA GLY A 107 -14.68 -7.63 -12.43
C GLY A 107 -13.64 -6.71 -11.81
N ALA A 108 -12.78 -7.27 -10.97
CA ALA A 108 -11.68 -6.60 -10.32
C ALA A 108 -10.41 -7.46 -10.35
N ARG A 109 -9.28 -6.81 -10.25
CA ARG A 109 -7.95 -7.44 -10.20
C ARG A 109 -7.12 -6.74 -9.15
N ALA A 110 -6.32 -7.49 -8.40
CA ALA A 110 -5.43 -6.91 -7.42
C ALA A 110 -4.01 -7.45 -7.52
N TRP A 111 -3.06 -6.63 -7.08
CA TRP A 111 -1.65 -6.99 -6.88
C TRP A 111 -1.28 -6.73 -5.44
N ILE A 112 -0.57 -7.66 -4.82
CA ILE A 112 0.03 -7.51 -3.50
C ILE A 112 1.52 -7.27 -3.71
N CYS A 113 2.01 -6.12 -3.28
CA CYS A 113 3.41 -5.73 -3.42
C CYS A 113 4.04 -5.55 -2.04
N ARG A 114 5.27 -6.01 -1.88
CA ARG A 114 6.13 -5.70 -0.74
C ARG A 114 7.42 -5.10 -1.25
N ARG A 115 7.81 -3.96 -0.69
CA ARG A 115 8.97 -3.20 -1.18
C ARG A 115 8.80 -2.94 -2.69
N MET A 116 9.70 -3.47 -3.52
CA MET A 116 9.70 -3.28 -4.97
C MET A 116 9.16 -4.49 -5.76
N THR A 117 8.69 -5.56 -5.06
CA THR A 117 8.26 -6.80 -5.69
C THR A 117 6.76 -7.01 -5.49
N CYS A 118 6.06 -7.36 -6.57
CA CYS A 118 4.65 -7.72 -6.52
C CYS A 118 4.46 -9.20 -6.80
N LEU A 119 3.50 -9.83 -6.11
CA LEU A 119 3.04 -11.17 -6.42
C LEU A 119 2.23 -11.16 -7.74
N PRO A 120 2.02 -12.34 -8.35
CA PRO A 120 1.09 -12.47 -9.47
C PRO A 120 -0.27 -11.84 -9.16
N ALA A 121 -0.91 -11.30 -10.19
CA ALA A 121 -2.22 -10.69 -10.05
C ALA A 121 -3.28 -11.71 -9.58
N VAL A 122 -4.23 -11.24 -8.78
CA VAL A 122 -5.35 -12.03 -8.24
C VAL A 122 -6.65 -11.45 -8.78
N ASP A 123 -7.50 -12.28 -9.36
CA ASP A 123 -8.78 -11.91 -9.96
C ASP A 123 -9.99 -12.36 -9.11
N ASP A 124 -9.74 -12.84 -7.88
CA ASP A 124 -10.77 -13.31 -6.95
C ASP A 124 -10.53 -12.71 -5.54
N LEU A 125 -11.60 -12.19 -4.94
CA LEU A 125 -11.52 -11.53 -3.62
C LEU A 125 -11.14 -12.50 -2.50
N ALA A 126 -11.69 -13.73 -2.52
CA ALA A 126 -11.40 -14.71 -1.48
C ALA A 126 -9.93 -15.17 -1.55
N ALA A 127 -9.39 -15.33 -2.77
CA ALA A 127 -7.97 -15.62 -2.96
C ALA A 127 -7.08 -14.46 -2.50
N LEU A 128 -7.51 -13.20 -2.73
CA LEU A 128 -6.82 -12.01 -2.23
C LEU A 128 -6.80 -11.98 -0.69
N GLU A 129 -7.94 -12.20 -0.04
CA GLU A 129 -8.05 -12.23 1.42
C GLU A 129 -7.22 -13.38 2.03
N ALA A 130 -7.24 -14.55 1.41
CA ALA A 130 -6.39 -15.69 1.81
C ALA A 130 -4.90 -15.40 1.62
N ALA A 131 -4.50 -14.67 0.59
CA ALA A 131 -3.13 -14.24 0.40
C ALA A 131 -2.71 -13.21 1.47
N LEU A 132 -3.59 -12.27 1.81
CA LEU A 132 -3.35 -11.24 2.83
C LEU A 132 -3.33 -11.80 4.26
N SER A 133 -4.05 -12.89 4.55
CA SER A 133 -3.97 -13.55 5.85
C SER A 133 -2.61 -14.21 6.13
N ARG A 134 -1.83 -14.47 5.09
CA ARG A 134 -0.44 -14.96 5.17
C ARG A 134 0.61 -13.85 5.20
N VAL A 135 0.17 -12.60 5.00
CA VAL A 135 1.03 -11.43 5.17
C VAL A 135 1.09 -11.12 6.66
N GLU A 136 2.12 -11.62 7.32
CA GLU A 136 2.33 -11.34 8.74
C GLU A 136 2.67 -9.87 8.98
N PRO A 137 2.23 -9.32 10.14
CA PRO A 137 2.82 -8.10 10.65
C PRO A 137 4.31 -8.33 10.85
N GLY A 138 5.12 -7.52 10.23
CA GLY A 138 6.58 -7.59 10.37
C GLY A 138 7.04 -7.22 11.78
#